data_dc78f54aea93d66ca5cabf10fd98f5ae
#
_entry.id   dc78f54aea93d66ca5cabf10fd98f5ae
#
_cell.length_a   1.000
_cell.length_b   1.000
_cell.length_c   1.000
_cell.angle_alpha   90.00
_cell.angle_beta   90.00
_cell.angle_gamma   90.00
#
_symmetry.space_group_name_H-M   'P 1'
#
loop_
_entity.id
_entity.type
_entity.pdbx_description
1 polymer ?
#
loop_
_entity_poly.entity_id
_entity_poly.type
_entity_poly.pdbx_seq_one_letter_code
_entity_poly.pdbx_strand_id
1 'polypeptide(L)'
;MNQRPSSEQVALSRKLRQAEKHLKIADPRLANWIVECGRCQLTIAWERSLYEALVRAIAHQQLHGRAAESILQRLVVAFAKSGHEFPTPRQLSRARPERLRACGFSSAKVVAIQGIAAAAARGELPNRAEAFALTDAELVERLLPLRGVGKWTVEMLLIFTLGRLDVMPVDDFGIRSGLQHLLDLSSHPKRSEFAGLTDHWAPYRTVGSWYLWRLADARKA
;
A
#
# COMPACT_ATOMS: atom_id res chain seq x y z
N MET A 1 24.67 11.12 -8.99
CA MET A 1 24.02 12.41 -9.27
C MET A 1 22.87 12.58 -8.29
N ASN A 2 23.02 13.51 -7.32
CA ASN A 2 21.97 13.82 -6.35
C ASN A 2 20.90 14.69 -7.05
N GLN A 3 19.82 14.09 -7.52
CA GLN A 3 18.67 14.86 -8.01
C GLN A 3 18.05 15.61 -6.82
N ARG A 4 17.78 16.90 -7.00
CA ARG A 4 17.05 17.68 -6.00
C ARG A 4 15.66 17.06 -5.80
N PRO A 5 15.18 16.89 -4.54
CA PRO A 5 13.86 16.31 -4.29
C PRO A 5 12.77 17.16 -4.98
N SER A 6 11.75 16.49 -5.53
CA SER A 6 10.60 17.19 -6.11
C SER A 6 9.85 18.01 -5.06
N SER A 7 9.08 19.01 -5.50
CA SER A 7 8.22 19.81 -4.60
C SER A 7 7.28 18.93 -3.75
N GLU A 8 6.78 17.84 -4.34
CA GLU A 8 5.92 16.85 -3.66
C GLU A 8 6.67 16.09 -2.57
N GLN A 9 7.92 15.68 -2.84
CA GLN A 9 8.77 15.01 -1.85
C GLN A 9 9.12 15.93 -0.67
N VAL A 10 9.37 17.21 -0.93
CA VAL A 10 9.63 18.21 0.13
C VAL A 10 8.38 18.43 0.97
N ALA A 11 7.21 18.57 0.32
CA ALA A 11 5.93 18.73 1.02
C ALA A 11 5.59 17.49 1.87
N LEU A 12 5.79 16.28 1.33
CA LEU A 12 5.61 15.03 2.06
C LEU A 12 6.51 14.98 3.30
N SER A 13 7.81 15.25 3.15
CA SER A 13 8.76 15.21 4.26
C SER A 13 8.37 16.17 5.41
N ARG A 14 7.80 17.34 5.09
CA ARG A 14 7.26 18.27 6.09
C ARG A 14 6.05 17.69 6.81
N LYS A 15 5.11 17.09 6.06
CA LYS A 15 3.92 16.44 6.63
C LYS A 15 4.29 15.26 7.52
N LEU A 16 5.25 14.42 7.12
CA LEU A 16 5.73 13.29 7.93
C LEU A 16 6.32 13.77 9.26
N ARG A 17 7.13 14.84 9.27
CA ARG A 17 7.64 15.42 10.52
C ARG A 17 6.53 15.97 11.44
N GLN A 18 5.49 16.55 10.85
CA GLN A 18 4.33 17.01 11.63
C GLN A 18 3.57 15.81 12.22
N ALA A 19 3.39 14.76 11.45
CA ALA A 19 2.77 13.51 11.91
C ALA A 19 3.56 12.87 13.06
N GLU A 20 4.89 12.77 12.94
CA GLU A 20 5.75 12.25 14.02
C GLU A 20 5.60 13.03 15.31
N LYS A 21 5.55 14.37 15.24
CA LYS A 21 5.33 15.22 16.43
C LYS A 21 3.97 14.93 17.06
N HIS A 22 2.91 14.85 16.25
CA HIS A 22 1.56 14.54 16.71
C HIS A 22 1.52 13.17 17.40
N LEU A 23 2.02 12.13 16.74
CA LEU A 23 1.99 10.76 17.24
C LEU A 23 2.78 10.60 18.56
N LYS A 24 3.91 11.30 18.72
CA LYS A 24 4.69 11.29 19.97
C LYS A 24 3.92 11.90 21.14
N ILE A 25 3.05 12.87 20.88
CA ILE A 25 2.20 13.48 21.92
C ILE A 25 1.00 12.60 22.21
N ALA A 26 0.41 12.03 21.17
CA ALA A 26 -0.83 11.26 21.25
C ALA A 26 -0.64 9.88 21.89
N ASP A 27 0.52 9.23 21.70
CA ASP A 27 0.78 7.88 22.23
C ASP A 27 2.23 7.76 22.76
N PRO A 28 2.45 7.72 24.08
CA PRO A 28 3.77 7.60 24.67
C PRO A 28 4.51 6.30 24.28
N ARG A 29 3.80 5.19 24.04
CA ARG A 29 4.40 3.90 23.63
C ARG A 29 4.92 4.01 22.20
N LEU A 30 4.10 4.57 21.31
CA LEU A 30 4.52 4.85 19.94
C LEU A 30 5.66 5.89 19.92
N ALA A 31 5.67 6.87 20.82
CA ALA A 31 6.74 7.85 20.93
C ALA A 31 8.11 7.21 21.19
N ASN A 32 8.18 6.23 22.11
CA ASN A 32 9.41 5.49 22.39
C ASN A 32 9.91 4.75 21.15
N TRP A 33 9.01 4.06 20.45
CA TRP A 33 9.35 3.37 19.21
C TRP A 33 9.77 4.32 18.07
N ILE A 34 9.14 5.48 17.94
CA ILE A 34 9.55 6.50 16.95
C ILE A 34 10.98 7.01 17.22
N VAL A 35 11.38 7.13 18.48
CA VAL A 35 12.76 7.53 18.84
C VAL A 35 13.76 6.44 18.46
N GLU A 36 13.45 5.18 18.72
CA GLU A 36 14.30 4.04 18.41
C GLU A 36 14.38 3.76 16.90
N CYS A 37 13.24 3.73 16.21
CA CYS A 37 13.14 3.45 14.79
C CYS A 37 13.71 4.58 13.91
N GLY A 38 13.68 5.82 14.41
CA GLY A 38 14.07 7.00 13.67
C GLY A 38 12.94 7.57 12.80
N ARG A 39 13.30 8.40 11.81
CA ARG A 39 12.33 9.14 10.99
C ARG A 39 11.53 8.23 10.06
N CYS A 40 10.26 8.56 9.90
CA CYS A 40 9.40 7.92 8.91
C CYS A 40 9.93 8.15 7.48
N GLN A 41 10.19 7.05 6.79
CA GLN A 41 10.69 7.02 5.40
C GLN A 41 9.59 6.57 4.44
N LEU A 42 8.32 6.87 4.74
CA LEU A 42 7.22 6.58 3.82
C LEU A 42 7.47 7.28 2.49
N THR A 43 7.45 6.50 1.43
CA THR A 43 7.60 6.99 0.05
C THR A 43 6.30 6.80 -0.72
N ILE A 44 5.95 7.80 -1.53
CA ILE A 44 4.75 7.78 -2.36
C ILE A 44 5.18 7.67 -3.82
N ALA A 45 4.56 6.74 -4.54
CA ALA A 45 4.81 6.53 -5.96
C ALA A 45 3.92 7.48 -6.79
N TRP A 46 4.30 8.77 -6.82
CA TRP A 46 3.51 9.82 -7.46
C TRP A 46 3.23 9.58 -8.95
N GLU A 47 4.18 8.99 -9.67
CA GLU A 47 4.05 8.71 -11.12
C GLU A 47 3.26 7.43 -11.43
N ARG A 48 2.94 6.63 -10.40
CA ARG A 48 2.27 5.35 -10.60
C ARG A 48 0.80 5.56 -10.91
N SER A 49 0.29 4.93 -11.97
CA SER A 49 -1.14 4.90 -12.25
C SER A 49 -1.90 4.04 -11.22
N LEU A 50 -3.21 4.30 -11.06
CA LEU A 50 -4.05 3.47 -10.18
C LEU A 50 -4.11 2.01 -10.64
N TYR A 51 -4.11 1.78 -11.95
CA TYR A 51 -4.01 0.45 -12.55
C TYR A 51 -2.77 -0.30 -12.06
N GLU A 52 -1.60 0.31 -12.22
CA GLU A 52 -0.34 -0.29 -11.76
C GLU A 52 -0.33 -0.50 -10.25
N ALA A 53 -0.83 0.45 -9.48
CA ALA A 53 -0.92 0.34 -8.03
C ALA A 53 -1.78 -0.85 -7.59
N LEU A 54 -2.93 -1.06 -8.22
CA LEU A 54 -3.80 -2.20 -7.95
C LEU A 54 -3.13 -3.54 -8.31
N VAL A 55 -2.50 -3.65 -9.48
CA VAL A 55 -1.79 -4.87 -9.89
C VAL A 55 -0.66 -5.20 -8.90
N ARG A 56 0.11 -4.19 -8.47
CA ARG A 56 1.15 -4.37 -7.44
C ARG A 56 0.57 -4.82 -6.11
N ALA A 57 -0.52 -4.21 -5.67
CA ALA A 57 -1.19 -4.61 -4.43
C ALA A 57 -1.70 -6.06 -4.50
N ILE A 58 -2.27 -6.51 -5.64
CA ILE A 58 -2.62 -7.92 -5.85
C ILE A 58 -1.38 -8.83 -5.74
N ALA A 59 -0.24 -8.41 -6.28
CA ALA A 59 1.00 -9.19 -6.15
C ALA A 59 1.41 -9.39 -4.68
N HIS A 60 1.26 -8.37 -3.85
CA HIS A 60 1.64 -8.37 -2.43
C HIS A 60 0.66 -9.15 -1.52
N GLN A 61 -0.58 -9.44 -1.96
CA GLN A 61 -1.52 -10.19 -1.13
C GLN A 61 -0.93 -11.53 -0.66
N GLN A 62 -0.97 -11.79 0.66
CA GLN A 62 -0.52 -13.05 1.27
C GLN A 62 0.93 -13.46 0.92
N LEU A 63 1.78 -12.52 0.58
CA LEU A 63 3.19 -12.77 0.28
C LEU A 63 4.09 -11.85 1.09
N HIS A 64 5.29 -12.34 1.39
CA HIS A 64 6.35 -11.50 1.91
C HIS A 64 6.81 -10.50 0.82
N GLY A 65 7.12 -9.26 1.20
CA GLY A 65 7.45 -8.18 0.27
C GLY A 65 8.49 -8.56 -0.79
N ARG A 66 9.58 -9.23 -0.41
CA ARG A 66 10.63 -9.68 -1.35
C ARG A 66 10.11 -10.65 -2.41
N ALA A 67 9.22 -11.57 -2.03
CA ALA A 67 8.63 -12.52 -2.97
C ALA A 67 7.71 -11.82 -3.96
N ALA A 68 6.88 -10.88 -3.50
CA ALA A 68 6.01 -10.07 -4.35
C ALA A 68 6.80 -9.23 -5.36
N GLU A 69 7.86 -8.55 -4.91
CA GLU A 69 8.72 -7.75 -5.80
C GLU A 69 9.44 -8.61 -6.84
N SER A 70 9.89 -9.81 -6.49
CA SER A 70 10.47 -10.76 -7.46
C SER A 70 9.48 -11.18 -8.54
N ILE A 71 8.20 -11.41 -8.18
CA ILE A 71 7.13 -11.71 -9.13
C ILE A 71 6.85 -10.50 -10.05
N LEU A 72 6.77 -9.30 -9.49
CA LEU A 72 6.56 -8.06 -10.25
C LEU A 72 7.73 -7.78 -11.21
N GLN A 73 8.96 -8.04 -10.81
CA GLN A 73 10.10 -7.90 -11.68
C GLN A 73 10.03 -8.88 -12.86
N ARG A 74 9.68 -10.15 -12.62
CA ARG A 74 9.47 -11.11 -13.71
C ARG A 74 8.31 -10.69 -14.63
N LEU A 75 7.23 -10.11 -14.09
CA LEU A 75 6.14 -9.57 -14.88
C LEU A 75 6.63 -8.46 -15.82
N VAL A 76 7.37 -7.49 -15.29
CA VAL A 76 7.91 -6.39 -16.11
C VAL A 76 8.81 -6.93 -17.21
N VAL A 77 9.77 -7.80 -16.88
CA VAL A 77 10.68 -8.41 -17.87
C VAL A 77 9.91 -9.20 -18.93
N ALA A 78 8.90 -9.97 -18.53
CA ALA A 78 8.12 -10.81 -19.47
C ALA A 78 7.32 -9.98 -20.48
N PHE A 79 6.92 -8.75 -20.17
CA PHE A 79 6.06 -7.93 -21.02
C PHE A 79 6.72 -6.68 -21.59
N ALA A 80 7.91 -6.31 -21.12
CA ALA A 80 8.67 -5.18 -21.64
C ALA A 80 9.00 -5.41 -23.13
N LYS A 81 8.74 -4.39 -23.96
CA LYS A 81 9.20 -4.37 -25.37
C LYS A 81 10.59 -3.71 -25.49
N SER A 82 10.83 -2.69 -24.68
CA SER A 82 12.10 -1.98 -24.56
C SER A 82 12.12 -1.27 -23.20
N GLY A 83 13.05 -1.62 -22.32
CA GLY A 83 13.18 -0.96 -21.03
C GLY A 83 12.37 -1.62 -19.89
N HIS A 84 12.28 -0.91 -18.77
CA HIS A 84 11.66 -1.38 -17.52
C HIS A 84 10.24 -0.82 -17.30
N GLU A 85 9.51 -0.52 -18.38
CA GLU A 85 8.16 0.00 -18.26
C GLU A 85 7.17 -1.07 -17.75
N PHE A 86 6.26 -0.63 -16.87
CA PHE A 86 5.19 -1.52 -16.39
C PHE A 86 4.25 -1.91 -17.54
N PRO A 87 3.80 -3.18 -17.63
CA PRO A 87 2.94 -3.65 -18.72
C PRO A 87 1.66 -2.82 -18.82
N THR A 88 1.27 -2.49 -20.05
CA THR A 88 0.04 -1.73 -20.30
C THR A 88 -1.22 -2.52 -19.96
N PRO A 89 -2.36 -1.86 -19.67
CA PRO A 89 -3.64 -2.54 -19.45
C PRO A 89 -4.02 -3.52 -20.58
N ARG A 90 -3.79 -3.12 -21.83
CA ARG A 90 -4.08 -3.98 -23.02
C ARG A 90 -3.19 -5.23 -23.07
N GLN A 91 -1.93 -5.13 -22.65
CA GLN A 91 -1.02 -6.27 -22.61
C GLN A 91 -1.47 -7.29 -21.56
N LEU A 92 -1.79 -6.86 -20.33
CA LEU A 92 -2.18 -7.79 -19.26
C LEU A 92 -3.59 -8.36 -19.45
N SER A 93 -4.55 -7.57 -19.95
CA SER A 93 -5.92 -8.07 -20.20
C SER A 93 -5.99 -9.13 -21.29
N ARG A 94 -5.06 -9.10 -22.27
CA ARG A 94 -4.98 -10.05 -23.38
C ARG A 94 -3.91 -11.12 -23.19
N ALA A 95 -3.19 -11.10 -22.09
CA ALA A 95 -2.15 -12.08 -21.82
C ALA A 95 -2.74 -13.48 -21.66
N ARG A 96 -2.05 -14.50 -22.18
CA ARG A 96 -2.39 -15.89 -21.86
C ARG A 96 -2.17 -16.13 -20.37
N PRO A 97 -3.12 -16.75 -19.64
CA PRO A 97 -2.99 -17.00 -18.20
C PRO A 97 -1.67 -17.69 -17.81
N GLU A 98 -1.19 -18.62 -18.66
CA GLU A 98 0.05 -19.36 -18.43
C GLU A 98 1.27 -18.44 -18.36
N ARG A 99 1.28 -17.37 -19.16
CA ARG A 99 2.36 -16.37 -19.15
C ARG A 99 2.44 -15.60 -17.84
N LEU A 100 1.29 -15.25 -17.26
CA LEU A 100 1.22 -14.62 -15.95
C LEU A 100 1.58 -15.60 -14.84
N ARG A 101 1.13 -16.86 -14.96
CA ARG A 101 1.52 -17.91 -14.01
C ARG A 101 3.03 -18.19 -14.02
N ALA A 102 3.67 -18.16 -15.17
CA ALA A 102 5.12 -18.30 -15.31
C ALA A 102 5.89 -17.18 -14.56
N CYS A 103 5.28 -15.99 -14.37
CA CYS A 103 5.85 -14.96 -13.52
C CYS A 103 5.75 -15.27 -12.02
N GLY A 104 4.92 -16.26 -11.62
CA GLY A 104 4.73 -16.68 -10.22
C GLY A 104 3.38 -16.28 -9.62
N PHE A 105 2.42 -15.79 -10.40
CA PHE A 105 1.08 -15.49 -9.92
C PHE A 105 0.23 -16.76 -9.75
N SER A 106 -0.54 -16.83 -8.65
CA SER A 106 -1.57 -17.85 -8.51
C SER A 106 -2.72 -17.63 -9.52
N SER A 107 -3.51 -18.68 -9.80
CA SER A 107 -4.65 -18.56 -10.71
C SER A 107 -5.64 -17.47 -10.30
N ALA A 108 -5.92 -17.32 -9.00
CA ALA A 108 -6.78 -16.27 -8.49
C ALA A 108 -6.21 -14.87 -8.76
N LYS A 109 -4.90 -14.66 -8.54
CA LYS A 109 -4.23 -13.39 -8.86
C LYS A 109 -4.21 -13.10 -10.36
N VAL A 110 -4.03 -14.11 -11.20
CA VAL A 110 -4.10 -13.94 -12.67
C VAL A 110 -5.46 -13.39 -13.07
N VAL A 111 -6.56 -14.00 -12.60
CA VAL A 111 -7.90 -13.52 -12.90
C VAL A 111 -8.15 -12.10 -12.39
N ALA A 112 -7.69 -11.77 -11.18
CA ALA A 112 -7.78 -10.43 -10.63
C ALA A 112 -7.02 -9.40 -11.48
N ILE A 113 -5.77 -9.69 -11.83
CA ILE A 113 -4.91 -8.82 -12.65
C ILE A 113 -5.53 -8.58 -14.03
N GLN A 114 -6.04 -9.62 -14.67
CA GLN A 114 -6.70 -9.50 -15.97
C GLN A 114 -7.99 -8.67 -15.89
N GLY A 115 -8.79 -8.85 -14.83
CA GLY A 115 -9.99 -8.06 -14.58
C GLY A 115 -9.69 -6.58 -14.38
N ILE A 116 -8.70 -6.25 -13.53
CA ILE A 116 -8.23 -4.87 -13.31
C ILE A 116 -7.70 -4.27 -14.61
N ALA A 117 -6.91 -5.02 -15.37
CA ALA A 117 -6.35 -4.58 -16.63
C ALA A 117 -7.44 -4.33 -17.70
N ALA A 118 -8.47 -5.18 -17.75
CA ALA A 118 -9.60 -5.01 -18.65
C ALA A 118 -10.42 -3.75 -18.28
N ALA A 119 -10.71 -3.53 -17.00
CA ALA A 119 -11.39 -2.32 -16.53
C ALA A 119 -10.58 -1.05 -16.86
N ALA A 120 -9.27 -1.08 -16.63
CA ALA A 120 -8.38 0.02 -16.99
C ALA A 120 -8.37 0.29 -18.51
N ALA A 121 -8.36 -0.76 -19.33
CA ALA A 121 -8.36 -0.63 -20.79
C ALA A 121 -9.69 -0.05 -21.34
N ARG A 122 -10.79 -0.19 -20.60
CA ARG A 122 -12.10 0.42 -20.93
C ARG A 122 -12.27 1.82 -20.33
N GLY A 123 -11.29 2.33 -19.56
CA GLY A 123 -11.40 3.64 -18.91
C GLY A 123 -12.31 3.67 -17.67
N GLU A 124 -12.61 2.53 -17.07
CA GLU A 124 -13.49 2.41 -15.91
C GLU A 124 -12.79 2.75 -14.58
N LEU A 125 -11.46 2.69 -14.55
CA LEU A 125 -10.70 3.13 -13.38
C LEU A 125 -10.58 4.66 -13.35
N PRO A 126 -10.73 5.29 -12.19
CA PRO A 126 -10.51 6.72 -12.07
C PRO A 126 -9.06 7.06 -12.41
N ASN A 127 -8.85 8.16 -13.10
CA ASN A 127 -7.52 8.72 -13.22
C ASN A 127 -7.06 9.33 -11.90
N ARG A 128 -5.82 9.79 -11.83
CA ARG A 128 -5.26 10.30 -10.57
C ARG A 128 -5.99 11.54 -10.05
N ALA A 129 -6.38 12.48 -10.92
CA ALA A 129 -7.09 13.68 -10.52
C ALA A 129 -8.48 13.36 -9.98
N GLU A 130 -9.22 12.47 -10.64
CA GLU A 130 -10.50 11.95 -10.16
C GLU A 130 -10.35 11.25 -8.81
N ALA A 131 -9.33 10.41 -8.64
CA ALA A 131 -9.07 9.71 -7.39
C ALA A 131 -8.72 10.65 -6.24
N PHE A 132 -8.04 11.77 -6.51
CA PHE A 132 -7.78 12.79 -5.49
C PHE A 132 -9.03 13.56 -5.07
N ALA A 133 -9.99 13.73 -5.97
CA ALA A 133 -11.26 14.41 -5.70
C ALA A 133 -12.24 13.55 -4.88
N LEU A 134 -12.08 12.22 -4.92
CA LEU A 134 -12.90 11.30 -4.16
C LEU A 134 -12.40 11.16 -2.70
N THR A 135 -13.35 10.92 -1.80
CA THR A 135 -13.06 10.46 -0.44
C THR A 135 -12.51 9.03 -0.45
N ASP A 136 -11.87 8.61 0.64
CA ASP A 136 -11.37 7.24 0.77
C ASP A 136 -12.51 6.21 0.71
N ALA A 137 -13.68 6.53 1.28
CA ALA A 137 -14.88 5.69 1.24
C ALA A 137 -15.41 5.51 -0.20
N GLU A 138 -15.53 6.60 -0.96
CA GLU A 138 -15.97 6.56 -2.36
C GLU A 138 -14.99 5.77 -3.25
N LEU A 139 -13.67 5.89 -3.00
CA LEU A 139 -12.67 5.07 -3.71
C LEU A 139 -12.80 3.59 -3.37
N VAL A 140 -13.02 3.26 -2.10
CA VAL A 140 -13.27 1.88 -1.67
C VAL A 140 -14.51 1.33 -2.38
N GLU A 141 -15.64 2.04 -2.32
CA GLU A 141 -16.88 1.62 -2.96
C GLU A 141 -16.73 1.41 -4.48
N ARG A 142 -16.03 2.32 -5.15
CA ARG A 142 -15.80 2.26 -6.60
C ARG A 142 -14.89 1.11 -7.03
N LEU A 143 -13.93 0.72 -6.20
CA LEU A 143 -12.91 -0.28 -6.57
C LEU A 143 -13.22 -1.70 -6.06
N LEU A 144 -14.04 -1.85 -5.01
CA LEU A 144 -14.44 -3.16 -4.47
C LEU A 144 -15.11 -4.11 -5.48
N PRO A 145 -15.91 -3.64 -6.47
CA PRO A 145 -16.51 -4.52 -7.48
C PRO A 145 -15.48 -5.24 -8.36
N LEU A 146 -14.23 -4.75 -8.42
CA LEU A 146 -13.17 -5.41 -9.17
C LEU A 146 -12.77 -6.72 -8.49
N ARG A 147 -12.82 -7.82 -9.24
CA ARG A 147 -12.48 -9.14 -8.71
C ARG A 147 -11.08 -9.17 -8.08
N GLY A 148 -10.99 -9.65 -6.86
CA GLY A 148 -9.74 -9.75 -6.09
C GLY A 148 -9.29 -8.44 -5.42
N VAL A 149 -9.99 -7.33 -5.65
CA VAL A 149 -9.77 -6.07 -4.94
C VAL A 149 -10.61 -6.06 -3.67
N GLY A 150 -9.95 -6.18 -2.53
CA GLY A 150 -10.54 -6.00 -1.21
C GLY A 150 -10.16 -4.65 -0.60
N LYS A 151 -10.75 -4.34 0.56
CA LYS A 151 -10.48 -3.09 1.29
C LYS A 151 -8.98 -2.87 1.50
N TRP A 152 -8.25 -3.89 1.95
CA TRP A 152 -6.79 -3.83 2.12
C TRP A 152 -6.06 -3.40 0.83
N THR A 153 -6.48 -3.90 -0.34
CA THR A 153 -5.88 -3.54 -1.63
C THR A 153 -6.06 -2.05 -1.94
N VAL A 154 -7.24 -1.50 -1.64
CA VAL A 154 -7.52 -0.07 -1.80
C VAL A 154 -6.73 0.75 -0.78
N GLU A 155 -6.64 0.30 0.47
CA GLU A 155 -5.84 0.97 1.51
C GLU A 155 -4.36 1.07 1.11
N MET A 156 -3.78 0.04 0.48
CA MET A 156 -2.40 0.12 -0.07
C MET A 156 -2.27 1.17 -1.18
N LEU A 157 -3.28 1.28 -2.05
CA LEU A 157 -3.32 2.34 -3.07
C LEU A 157 -3.43 3.72 -2.42
N LEU A 158 -4.30 3.90 -1.43
CA LEU A 158 -4.46 5.17 -0.70
C LEU A 158 -3.14 5.62 -0.06
N ILE A 159 -2.44 4.71 0.62
CA ILE A 159 -1.18 4.98 1.32
C ILE A 159 -0.04 5.25 0.33
N PHE A 160 0.27 4.27 -0.54
CA PHE A 160 1.52 4.25 -1.30
C PHE A 160 1.45 4.94 -2.67
N THR A 161 0.23 5.27 -3.14
CA THR A 161 0.04 5.92 -4.44
C THR A 161 -0.61 7.28 -4.33
N LEU A 162 -1.65 7.43 -3.49
CA LEU A 162 -2.32 8.70 -3.28
C LEU A 162 -1.76 9.51 -2.10
N GLY A 163 -0.95 8.92 -1.23
CA GLY A 163 -0.34 9.61 -0.10
C GLY A 163 -1.33 10.09 0.96
N ARG A 164 -2.44 9.38 1.13
CA ARG A 164 -3.40 9.64 2.21
C ARG A 164 -2.73 9.35 3.55
N LEU A 165 -2.78 10.31 4.46
CA LEU A 165 -2.05 10.24 5.73
C LEU A 165 -2.86 9.63 6.88
N ASP A 166 -4.15 9.38 6.69
CA ASP A 166 -5.04 8.91 7.76
C ASP A 166 -5.73 7.58 7.44
N VAL A 167 -4.96 6.58 7.01
CA VAL A 167 -5.44 5.23 6.69
C VAL A 167 -4.90 4.25 7.73
N MET A 168 -5.79 3.38 8.27
CA MET A 168 -5.44 2.30 9.20
C MET A 168 -5.87 0.95 8.59
N PRO A 169 -4.94 0.17 8.01
CA PRO A 169 -5.25 -1.14 7.41
C PRO A 169 -5.41 -2.21 8.49
N VAL A 170 -6.56 -2.26 9.13
CA VAL A 170 -6.83 -3.16 10.27
C VAL A 170 -6.76 -4.66 9.93
N ASP A 171 -6.86 -5.01 8.65
CA ASP A 171 -6.76 -6.38 8.16
C ASP A 171 -5.33 -6.79 7.78
N ASP A 172 -4.40 -5.84 7.81
CA ASP A 172 -2.99 -6.12 7.51
C ASP A 172 -2.33 -6.89 8.65
N PHE A 173 -1.70 -8.02 8.29
CA PHE A 173 -1.03 -8.87 9.27
C PHE A 173 0.13 -8.14 9.99
N GLY A 174 0.93 -7.37 9.25
CA GLY A 174 2.04 -6.61 9.82
C GLY A 174 1.56 -5.51 10.78
N ILE A 175 0.45 -4.85 10.44
CA ILE A 175 -0.20 -3.85 11.32
C ILE A 175 -0.69 -4.50 12.61
N ARG A 176 -1.39 -5.64 12.51
CA ARG A 176 -1.89 -6.37 13.69
C ARG A 176 -0.76 -6.87 14.57
N SER A 177 0.29 -7.43 13.96
CA SER A 177 1.48 -7.88 14.66
C SER A 177 2.24 -6.72 15.31
N GLY A 178 2.44 -5.61 14.59
CA GLY A 178 3.10 -4.43 15.12
C GLY A 178 2.32 -3.82 16.30
N LEU A 179 0.99 -3.75 16.20
CA LEU A 179 0.16 -3.23 17.30
C LEU A 179 0.17 -4.16 18.51
N GLN A 180 0.15 -5.48 18.28
CA GLN A 180 0.34 -6.46 19.36
C GLN A 180 1.64 -6.21 20.13
N HIS A 181 2.76 -6.04 19.42
CA HIS A 181 4.06 -5.78 20.04
C HIS A 181 4.13 -4.40 20.72
N LEU A 182 3.55 -3.37 20.11
CA LEU A 182 3.54 -2.03 20.67
C LEU A 182 2.83 -1.97 22.03
N LEU A 183 1.75 -2.74 22.14
CA LEU A 183 0.86 -2.73 23.31
C LEU A 183 1.10 -3.91 24.27
N ASP A 184 2.09 -4.77 23.97
CA ASP A 184 2.40 -5.99 24.72
C ASP A 184 1.17 -6.89 24.94
N LEU A 185 0.38 -7.08 23.87
CA LEU A 185 -0.82 -7.92 23.91
C LEU A 185 -0.46 -9.40 23.77
N SER A 186 -1.20 -10.27 24.45
CA SER A 186 -1.04 -11.73 24.35
C SER A 186 -1.41 -12.30 22.97
N SER A 187 -2.23 -11.57 22.21
CA SER A 187 -2.68 -11.98 20.87
C SER A 187 -2.90 -10.77 19.96
N HIS A 188 -3.05 -11.03 18.66
CA HIS A 188 -3.38 -9.97 17.70
C HIS A 188 -4.71 -9.31 18.07
N PRO A 189 -4.80 -7.96 18.07
CA PRO A 189 -6.05 -7.25 18.35
C PRO A 189 -7.11 -7.60 17.30
N LYS A 190 -8.36 -7.67 17.75
CA LYS A 190 -9.51 -7.86 16.86
C LYS A 190 -9.78 -6.58 16.08
N ARG A 191 -10.41 -6.71 14.89
CA ARG A 191 -10.78 -5.55 14.05
C ARG A 191 -11.59 -4.50 14.83
N SER A 192 -12.53 -4.91 15.68
CA SER A 192 -13.36 -4.02 16.48
C SER A 192 -12.61 -3.23 17.56
N GLU A 193 -11.41 -3.67 17.93
CA GLU A 193 -10.59 -3.04 18.97
C GLU A 193 -9.73 -1.90 18.41
N PHE A 194 -9.49 -1.89 17.09
CA PHE A 194 -8.55 -0.94 16.46
C PHE A 194 -8.95 0.52 16.68
N ALA A 195 -10.25 0.86 16.61
CA ALA A 195 -10.71 2.22 16.83
C ALA A 195 -10.27 2.72 18.22
N GLY A 196 -10.59 1.99 19.27
CA GLY A 196 -10.18 2.35 20.64
C GLY A 196 -8.67 2.38 20.86
N LEU A 197 -7.90 1.63 20.06
CA LEU A 197 -6.45 1.54 20.20
C LEU A 197 -5.67 2.57 19.36
N THR A 198 -6.26 3.11 18.29
CA THR A 198 -5.51 3.90 17.29
C THR A 198 -6.21 5.17 16.81
N ASP A 199 -7.46 5.47 17.22
CA ASP A 199 -8.17 6.66 16.74
C ASP A 199 -7.51 7.97 17.20
N HIS A 200 -6.83 7.96 18.33
CA HIS A 200 -6.06 9.10 18.81
C HIS A 200 -4.82 9.44 17.95
N TRP A 201 -4.46 8.56 16.98
CA TRP A 201 -3.41 8.84 16.01
C TRP A 201 -3.91 9.68 14.82
N ALA A 202 -5.23 9.85 14.66
CA ALA A 202 -5.78 10.71 13.63
C ALA A 202 -5.26 12.17 13.77
N PRO A 203 -4.98 12.86 12.66
CA PRO A 203 -5.21 12.49 11.26
C PRO A 203 -3.98 11.85 10.59
N TYR A 204 -3.14 11.11 11.33
CA TYR A 204 -1.86 10.58 10.85
C TYR A 204 -1.74 9.08 11.03
N ARG A 205 -2.87 8.33 10.99
CA ARG A 205 -2.89 6.87 11.18
C ARG A 205 -2.01 6.12 10.18
N THR A 206 -1.82 6.64 8.96
CA THR A 206 -0.88 6.07 7.97
C THR A 206 0.57 6.09 8.47
N VAL A 207 0.98 7.17 9.14
CA VAL A 207 2.34 7.24 9.70
C VAL A 207 2.48 6.31 10.90
N GLY A 208 1.45 6.20 11.74
CA GLY A 208 1.37 5.17 12.78
C GLY A 208 1.47 3.76 12.19
N SER A 209 0.75 3.48 11.12
CA SER A 209 0.81 2.20 10.37
C SER A 209 2.22 1.90 9.86
N TRP A 210 2.93 2.91 9.35
CA TRP A 210 4.31 2.75 8.90
C TRP A 210 5.24 2.32 10.05
N TYR A 211 5.09 2.89 11.24
CA TYR A 211 5.86 2.50 12.42
C TYR A 211 5.47 1.11 12.92
N LEU A 212 4.20 0.70 12.83
CA LEU A 212 3.78 -0.65 13.17
C LEU A 212 4.41 -1.70 12.23
N TRP A 213 4.47 -1.45 10.93
CA TRP A 213 5.18 -2.34 10.01
C TRP A 213 6.66 -2.48 10.37
N ARG A 214 7.34 -1.37 10.72
CA ARG A 214 8.75 -1.42 11.15
C ARG A 214 8.93 -2.23 12.43
N LEU A 215 8.01 -2.06 13.39
CA LEU A 215 8.04 -2.83 14.64
C LEU A 215 7.82 -4.33 14.39
N ALA A 216 6.84 -4.68 13.57
CA ALA A 216 6.60 -6.07 13.18
C ALA A 216 7.80 -6.71 12.48
N ASP A 217 8.52 -5.95 11.64
CA ASP A 217 9.72 -6.44 10.96
C ASP A 217 10.90 -6.60 11.93
N ALA A 218 11.10 -5.65 12.86
CA ALA A 218 12.18 -5.70 13.85
C ALA A 218 12.03 -6.87 14.85
N ARG A 219 10.81 -7.32 15.10
CA ARG A 219 10.53 -8.43 16.03
C ARG A 219 10.55 -9.82 15.36
N LYS A 220 10.73 -9.88 14.03
CA LYS A 220 10.92 -11.13 13.29
C LYS A 220 12.40 -11.50 13.13
N ALA A 221 13.30 -10.53 13.33
CA ALA A 221 14.74 -10.69 13.25
C ALA A 221 15.31 -11.17 14.60
#